data_155227cdb03ca503bed5f62914705c4c
#
_entry.id   155227cdb03ca503bed5f62914705c4c
#
_cell.length_a   1.000
_cell.length_b   1.000
_cell.length_c   1.000
_cell.angle_alpha   90.00
_cell.angle_beta   90.00
_cell.angle_gamma   90.00
#
_symmetry.space_group_name_H-M   'P 1'
#
loop_
_entity.id
_entity.type
_entity.pdbx_description
1 polymer ?
#
loop_
_entity_poly.entity_id
_entity_poly.type
_entity_poly.pdbx_seq_one_letter_code
_entity_poly.pdbx_strand_id
1 'polypeptide(L)'
;MQNFSYDNAASRLRIMLRLSARTKHQFALILLLFCFALSAVAQVDLNVHPAPDFGEGVVWLDEGAPAPHHIADYRGKVVLVDFWEYTCINCIRDFGVVKRWYTKYHPYGFEVIGVHYGEFNIGFDVNNVKEAAQRFKLPWPVVADQKGTTWKAYQADGWPERFLIDSKGKIVMKVFGEGNNLQMETKIRELLAVAHPEVMKVALDPAEDEFKPECGNTTQETYVGEIHGRGSVEDMNGHHAGEEVDFMPPHSPADGAVELVGRWKIGSDGVTSVGKGAGAEVRYHARSMYAVLSLTGAKQVRVNLFQDGAPMPKDDAGADVKFDAKGAYLDVTEGRAYYLVRSPKFTAHLISLEPEGPGLTLHSFTYGNNCQLEDRP
;
A
#
# COMPACT_ATOMS: atom_id res chain seq x y z
N MET A 1 -30.91 -35.30 -63.87
CA MET A 1 -30.64 -33.92 -64.31
C MET A 1 -31.41 -32.98 -63.38
N GLN A 2 -30.80 -32.49 -62.35
CA GLN A 2 -31.34 -31.36 -61.56
C GLN A 2 -30.16 -30.57 -61.00
N ASN A 3 -29.99 -29.34 -61.51
CA ASN A 3 -29.02 -28.37 -61.05
C ASN A 3 -29.42 -27.85 -59.67
N PHE A 4 -28.57 -28.02 -58.66
CA PHE A 4 -28.67 -27.29 -57.39
C PHE A 4 -27.78 -26.07 -57.47
N SER A 5 -28.44 -24.93 -57.39
CA SER A 5 -27.87 -23.60 -57.39
C SER A 5 -27.13 -23.27 -56.08
N TYR A 6 -25.88 -22.85 -56.22
CA TYR A 6 -25.04 -22.30 -55.16
C TYR A 6 -25.31 -20.79 -55.00
N ASP A 7 -26.41 -20.43 -54.32
CA ASP A 7 -26.71 -18.99 -54.09
C ASP A 7 -27.35 -18.67 -52.75
N ASN A 8 -26.76 -19.16 -51.63
CA ASN A 8 -27.29 -18.78 -50.33
C ASN A 8 -26.24 -18.53 -49.22
N ALA A 9 -24.93 -18.53 -49.52
CA ALA A 9 -23.89 -18.22 -48.53
C ALA A 9 -23.46 -16.75 -48.54
N ALA A 10 -23.59 -16.06 -49.66
CA ALA A 10 -23.15 -14.65 -49.79
C ALA A 10 -24.12 -13.62 -49.22
N SER A 11 -25.39 -13.97 -49.05
CA SER A 11 -26.42 -13.03 -48.53
C SER A 11 -26.42 -12.97 -46.98
N ARG A 12 -25.99 -14.01 -46.30
CA ARG A 12 -25.91 -14.00 -44.83
C ARG A 12 -24.67 -13.30 -44.24
N LEU A 13 -23.63 -13.11 -45.04
CA LEU A 13 -22.39 -12.40 -44.59
C LEU A 13 -22.49 -10.89 -44.73
N ARG A 14 -23.47 -10.38 -45.51
CA ARG A 14 -23.68 -8.92 -45.72
C ARG A 14 -24.59 -8.26 -44.68
N ILE A 15 -25.28 -9.04 -43.83
CA ILE A 15 -26.14 -8.50 -42.77
C ILE A 15 -25.36 -8.14 -41.50
N MET A 16 -24.17 -8.71 -41.29
CA MET A 16 -23.31 -8.38 -40.12
C MET A 16 -22.44 -7.14 -40.27
N LEU A 17 -22.46 -6.45 -41.42
CA LEU A 17 -21.57 -5.29 -41.67
C LEU A 17 -22.28 -3.93 -41.62
N ARG A 18 -23.55 -3.88 -41.17
CA ARG A 18 -24.26 -2.60 -40.96
C ARG A 18 -24.60 -2.34 -39.49
N LEU A 19 -23.63 -2.51 -38.58
CA LEU A 19 -23.71 -1.83 -37.30
C LEU A 19 -23.35 -0.37 -37.50
N SER A 20 -24.27 0.54 -37.11
CA SER A 20 -24.09 1.99 -37.27
C SER A 20 -22.79 2.44 -36.57
N ALA A 21 -22.19 3.54 -37.03
CA ALA A 21 -20.97 4.09 -36.40
C ALA A 21 -21.13 4.33 -34.88
N ARG A 22 -22.35 4.60 -34.42
CA ARG A 22 -22.71 4.72 -33.00
C ARG A 22 -22.54 3.40 -32.22
N THR A 23 -22.94 2.27 -32.79
CA THR A 23 -22.83 0.95 -32.15
C THR A 23 -21.38 0.50 -32.07
N LYS A 24 -20.54 0.82 -33.04
CA LYS A 24 -19.10 0.55 -33.03
C LYS A 24 -18.36 1.38 -31.97
N HIS A 25 -18.77 2.64 -31.75
CA HIS A 25 -18.22 3.49 -30.70
C HIS A 25 -18.64 3.01 -29.29
N GLN A 26 -19.87 2.53 -29.13
CA GLN A 26 -20.33 1.99 -27.87
C GLN A 26 -19.60 0.66 -27.51
N PHE A 27 -19.38 -0.23 -28.49
CA PHE A 27 -18.58 -1.44 -28.26
C PHE A 27 -17.09 -1.14 -28.00
N ALA A 28 -16.50 -0.16 -28.69
CA ALA A 28 -15.13 0.28 -28.44
C ALA A 28 -15.00 0.96 -27.07
N LEU A 29 -16.00 1.74 -26.63
CA LEU A 29 -16.03 2.36 -25.30
C LEU A 29 -16.21 1.33 -24.20
N ILE A 30 -17.05 0.30 -24.40
CA ILE A 30 -17.24 -0.80 -23.45
C ILE A 30 -15.97 -1.67 -23.36
N LEU A 31 -15.27 -1.91 -24.46
CA LEU A 31 -13.97 -2.63 -24.43
C LEU A 31 -12.87 -1.81 -23.75
N LEU A 32 -12.84 -0.48 -23.94
CA LEU A 32 -11.92 0.43 -23.26
C LEU A 32 -12.22 0.56 -21.76
N LEU A 33 -13.49 0.57 -21.36
CA LEU A 33 -13.88 0.59 -19.94
C LEU A 33 -13.60 -0.75 -19.23
N PHE A 34 -13.59 -1.88 -19.96
CA PHE A 34 -13.20 -3.18 -19.39
C PHE A 34 -11.68 -3.33 -19.17
N CYS A 35 -10.84 -2.51 -19.84
CA CYS A 35 -9.38 -2.53 -19.63
C CYS A 35 -8.90 -1.70 -18.44
N PHE A 36 -9.75 -0.88 -17.79
CA PHE A 36 -9.35 -0.02 -16.67
C PHE A 36 -9.81 -0.52 -15.30
N ALA A 37 -10.58 -1.60 -15.23
CA ALA A 37 -10.90 -2.26 -13.95
C ALA A 37 -9.91 -3.40 -13.64
N LEU A 38 -8.61 -3.15 -13.79
CA LEU A 38 -7.58 -3.97 -13.17
C LEU A 38 -7.48 -3.53 -11.70
N SER A 39 -8.35 -4.11 -10.87
CA SER A 39 -8.11 -4.23 -9.44
C SER A 39 -6.64 -4.61 -9.25
N ALA A 40 -5.95 -4.04 -8.28
CA ALA A 40 -4.61 -4.44 -7.88
C ALA A 40 -4.65 -5.88 -7.34
N VAL A 41 -4.79 -6.84 -8.24
CA VAL A 41 -4.60 -8.25 -7.93
C VAL A 41 -3.10 -8.45 -7.81
N ALA A 42 -2.65 -8.99 -6.68
CA ALA A 42 -1.25 -9.30 -6.48
C ALA A 42 -0.71 -10.10 -7.67
N GLN A 43 0.34 -9.59 -8.30
CA GLN A 43 0.92 -10.18 -9.50
C GLN A 43 2.03 -11.16 -9.11
N VAL A 44 1.95 -12.38 -9.62
CA VAL A 44 2.97 -13.42 -9.42
C VAL A 44 3.82 -13.54 -10.68
N ASP A 45 5.13 -13.38 -10.54
CA ASP A 45 6.11 -13.67 -11.58
C ASP A 45 6.95 -14.89 -11.19
N LEU A 46 7.03 -15.88 -12.08
CA LEU A 46 7.76 -17.14 -11.90
C LEU A 46 9.05 -17.21 -12.72
N ASN A 47 9.54 -16.09 -13.23
CA ASN A 47 10.80 -16.05 -13.97
C ASN A 47 11.99 -16.34 -13.05
N VAL A 48 12.73 -17.41 -13.35
CA VAL A 48 13.87 -17.86 -12.55
C VAL A 48 15.16 -17.17 -13.00
N HIS A 49 15.72 -16.33 -12.14
CA HIS A 49 17.00 -15.64 -12.39
C HIS A 49 17.82 -15.49 -11.09
N PRO A 50 19.14 -15.27 -11.18
CA PRO A 50 19.95 -15.05 -9.99
C PRO A 50 19.44 -13.85 -9.17
N ALA A 51 19.33 -14.02 -7.84
CA ALA A 51 18.99 -12.91 -6.97
C ALA A 51 20.17 -11.90 -6.95
N PRO A 52 19.88 -10.60 -7.13
CA PRO A 52 20.88 -9.56 -6.90
C PRO A 52 21.36 -9.54 -5.45
N ASP A 53 22.54 -9.01 -5.22
CA ASP A 53 23.01 -8.72 -3.88
C ASP A 53 22.39 -7.43 -3.34
N PHE A 54 22.54 -7.18 -2.05
CA PHE A 54 22.15 -5.91 -1.46
C PHE A 54 23.08 -4.81 -1.97
N GLY A 55 22.49 -3.67 -2.33
CA GLY A 55 23.22 -2.59 -2.98
C GLY A 55 24.19 -1.86 -2.05
N GLU A 56 25.07 -1.05 -2.64
CA GLU A 56 26.01 -0.26 -1.86
C GLU A 56 25.31 0.86 -1.06
N GLY A 57 25.76 1.05 0.20
CA GLY A 57 25.28 2.11 1.07
C GLY A 57 23.96 1.82 1.76
N VAL A 58 23.52 0.58 1.76
CA VAL A 58 22.45 0.11 2.66
C VAL A 58 22.90 0.12 4.11
N VAL A 59 21.96 0.30 5.04
CA VAL A 59 22.22 0.31 6.48
C VAL A 59 21.47 -0.85 7.13
N TRP A 60 22.21 -1.81 7.67
CA TRP A 60 21.64 -2.90 8.47
C TRP A 60 21.25 -2.38 9.85
N LEU A 61 20.03 -2.70 10.30
CA LEU A 61 19.48 -2.19 11.55
C LEU A 61 19.68 -3.16 12.73
N ASP A 62 20.27 -4.32 12.48
CA ASP A 62 20.49 -5.36 13.48
C ASP A 62 21.68 -4.99 14.35
N GLU A 63 21.45 -4.76 15.65
CA GLU A 63 22.51 -4.53 16.60
C GLU A 63 23.27 -5.84 16.85
N GLY A 64 24.57 -5.87 16.47
CA GLY A 64 25.45 -7.00 16.74
C GLY A 64 25.47 -8.12 15.70
N ALA A 65 24.75 -7.99 14.61
CA ALA A 65 24.90 -8.90 13.49
C ALA A 65 26.21 -8.64 12.71
N PRO A 66 26.95 -9.68 12.25
CA PRO A 66 28.13 -9.47 11.43
C PRO A 66 27.71 -8.83 10.09
N ALA A 67 28.13 -7.59 9.89
CA ALA A 67 27.91 -6.87 8.63
C ALA A 67 29.13 -7.02 7.71
N PRO A 68 28.96 -6.87 6.38
CA PRO A 68 27.71 -6.78 5.63
C PRO A 68 27.13 -8.16 5.32
N HIS A 69 25.81 -8.25 5.28
CA HIS A 69 25.14 -9.44 4.84
C HIS A 69 25.04 -9.44 3.30
N HIS A 70 25.46 -10.51 2.65
CA HIS A 70 25.31 -10.73 1.23
C HIS A 70 24.29 -11.81 0.98
N ILE A 71 23.57 -11.74 -0.14
CA ILE A 71 22.63 -12.81 -0.52
C ILE A 71 23.34 -14.16 -0.68
N ALA A 72 24.64 -14.12 -0.99
CA ALA A 72 25.49 -15.32 -1.06
C ALA A 72 25.66 -16.03 0.29
N ASP A 73 25.57 -15.31 1.41
CA ASP A 73 25.71 -15.87 2.77
C ASP A 73 24.54 -16.78 3.14
N TYR A 74 23.42 -16.66 2.41
CA TYR A 74 22.23 -17.48 2.60
C TYR A 74 22.16 -18.72 1.69
N ARG A 75 23.28 -19.09 1.04
CA ARG A 75 23.32 -20.34 0.25
C ARG A 75 22.93 -21.55 1.10
N GLY A 76 22.11 -22.43 0.56
CA GLY A 76 21.55 -23.58 1.25
C GLY A 76 20.25 -23.31 1.99
N LYS A 77 19.84 -22.03 2.11
CA LYS A 77 18.59 -21.59 2.73
C LYS A 77 17.57 -21.13 1.69
N VAL A 78 16.29 -21.15 2.04
CA VAL A 78 15.21 -20.52 1.30
C VAL A 78 15.01 -19.13 1.87
N VAL A 79 15.09 -18.07 1.06
CA VAL A 79 15.09 -16.69 1.54
C VAL A 79 13.91 -15.93 0.94
N LEU A 80 13.18 -15.20 1.77
CA LEU A 80 12.21 -14.20 1.36
C LEU A 80 12.85 -12.81 1.52
N VAL A 81 13.06 -12.10 0.43
CA VAL A 81 13.38 -10.67 0.45
C VAL A 81 12.05 -9.93 0.34
N ASP A 82 11.72 -9.19 1.40
CA ASP A 82 10.45 -8.48 1.58
C ASP A 82 10.71 -6.98 1.51
N PHE A 83 10.32 -6.34 0.40
CA PHE A 83 10.37 -4.89 0.26
C PHE A 83 9.16 -4.26 0.94
N TRP A 84 9.42 -3.39 1.90
CA TRP A 84 8.40 -2.76 2.72
C TRP A 84 8.69 -1.29 3.00
N GLU A 85 7.66 -0.60 3.42
CA GLU A 85 7.73 0.77 3.91
C GLU A 85 6.88 0.90 5.19
N TYR A 86 7.33 1.67 6.17
CA TYR A 86 6.71 1.66 7.50
C TYR A 86 5.41 2.47 7.61
N THR A 87 5.11 3.31 6.61
CA THR A 87 3.82 4.01 6.50
C THR A 87 2.84 3.30 5.57
N CYS A 88 3.32 2.31 4.81
CA CYS A 88 2.53 1.50 3.90
C CYS A 88 1.62 0.53 4.68
N ILE A 89 0.32 0.80 4.71
CA ILE A 89 -0.63 -0.02 5.47
C ILE A 89 -0.73 -1.45 4.94
N ASN A 90 -0.56 -1.65 3.63
CA ASN A 90 -0.55 -2.97 3.00
C ASN A 90 0.62 -3.81 3.53
N CYS A 91 1.81 -3.21 3.72
CA CYS A 91 2.96 -3.86 4.32
C CYS A 91 2.72 -4.23 5.78
N ILE A 92 2.11 -3.29 6.54
CA ILE A 92 1.83 -3.51 7.98
C ILE A 92 0.89 -4.70 8.15
N ARG A 93 -0.12 -4.85 7.28
CA ARG A 93 -1.04 -6.00 7.29
C ARG A 93 -0.31 -7.31 6.94
N ASP A 94 0.59 -7.28 5.98
CA ASP A 94 1.36 -8.46 5.52
C ASP A 94 2.33 -9.00 6.59
N PHE A 95 2.82 -8.16 7.50
CA PHE A 95 3.73 -8.62 8.57
C PHE A 95 3.18 -9.77 9.40
N GLY A 96 1.87 -9.80 9.64
CA GLY A 96 1.23 -10.90 10.37
C GLY A 96 1.44 -12.25 9.70
N VAL A 97 1.30 -12.30 8.39
CA VAL A 97 1.49 -13.51 7.56
C VAL A 97 2.96 -13.91 7.53
N VAL A 98 3.85 -12.95 7.20
CA VAL A 98 5.30 -13.22 7.09
C VAL A 98 5.88 -13.70 8.43
N LYS A 99 5.43 -13.16 9.58
CA LYS A 99 5.83 -13.64 10.91
C LYS A 99 5.41 -15.07 11.17
N ARG A 100 4.18 -15.46 10.75
CA ARG A 100 3.73 -16.84 10.87
C ARG A 100 4.61 -17.78 10.05
N TRP A 101 4.93 -17.42 8.80
CA TRP A 101 5.84 -18.21 7.97
C TRP A 101 7.23 -18.31 8.57
N TYR A 102 7.80 -17.19 9.03
CA TYR A 102 9.09 -17.18 9.70
C TYR A 102 9.09 -18.13 10.90
N THR A 103 8.09 -18.03 11.77
CA THR A 103 7.97 -18.90 12.96
C THR A 103 7.88 -20.38 12.60
N LYS A 104 7.09 -20.72 11.56
CA LYS A 104 6.87 -22.12 11.12
C LYS A 104 8.10 -22.72 10.45
N TYR A 105 8.77 -21.95 9.60
CA TYR A 105 9.72 -22.48 8.62
C TYR A 105 11.18 -22.12 8.89
N HIS A 106 11.47 -21.17 9.75
CA HIS A 106 12.85 -20.85 10.15
C HIS A 106 13.62 -22.07 10.68
N PRO A 107 13.02 -22.98 11.50
CA PRO A 107 13.71 -24.19 11.92
C PRO A 107 14.13 -25.15 10.78
N TYR A 108 13.56 -24.97 9.59
CA TYR A 108 13.87 -25.76 8.39
C TYR A 108 14.75 -25.00 7.38
N GLY A 109 15.35 -23.85 7.80
CA GLY A 109 16.24 -23.08 6.93
C GLY A 109 15.53 -22.04 6.05
N PHE A 110 14.36 -21.56 6.46
CA PHE A 110 13.70 -20.38 5.87
C PHE A 110 14.21 -19.12 6.56
N GLU A 111 14.58 -18.12 5.76
CA GLU A 111 15.01 -16.81 6.24
C GLU A 111 14.15 -15.70 5.61
N VAL A 112 14.01 -14.59 6.32
CA VAL A 112 13.39 -13.38 5.82
C VAL A 112 14.37 -12.23 5.97
N ILE A 113 14.41 -11.34 4.98
CA ILE A 113 15.18 -10.10 5.02
C ILE A 113 14.24 -8.98 4.63
N GLY A 114 13.95 -8.08 5.56
CA GLY A 114 13.13 -6.91 5.29
C GLY A 114 13.97 -5.79 4.67
N VAL A 115 13.68 -5.41 3.42
CA VAL A 115 14.34 -4.28 2.75
C VAL A 115 13.40 -3.09 2.80
N HIS A 116 13.75 -2.09 3.62
CA HIS A 116 12.99 -0.85 3.69
C HIS A 116 13.50 0.15 2.66
N TYR A 117 12.61 0.65 1.82
CA TYR A 117 12.82 1.78 0.93
C TYR A 117 11.70 2.80 1.13
N GLY A 118 12.04 4.07 1.39
CA GLY A 118 11.07 5.09 1.74
C GLY A 118 10.20 5.53 0.57
N GLU A 119 8.93 5.73 0.83
CA GLU A 119 7.99 6.36 -0.08
C GLU A 119 8.00 7.88 0.09
N PHE A 120 7.98 8.33 1.35
CA PHE A 120 8.04 9.74 1.74
C PHE A 120 9.42 10.09 2.31
N ASN A 121 9.74 11.39 2.37
CA ASN A 121 11.01 11.87 2.92
C ASN A 121 11.28 11.35 4.34
N ILE A 122 10.24 11.17 5.14
CA ILE A 122 10.35 10.59 6.49
C ILE A 122 10.83 9.13 6.48
N GLY A 123 10.59 8.38 5.40
CA GLY A 123 11.04 7.00 5.19
C GLY A 123 12.53 6.87 4.93
N PHE A 124 13.22 7.96 4.62
CA PHE A 124 14.67 7.98 4.42
C PHE A 124 15.47 8.32 5.69
N ASP A 125 14.82 8.52 6.84
CA ASP A 125 15.51 8.60 8.14
C ASP A 125 15.67 7.19 8.73
N VAL A 126 16.92 6.73 8.83
CA VAL A 126 17.27 5.40 9.38
C VAL A 126 16.73 5.20 10.80
N ASN A 127 16.65 6.26 11.62
CA ASN A 127 16.13 6.14 12.98
C ASN A 127 14.62 5.85 12.96
N ASN A 128 13.86 6.52 12.09
CA ASN A 128 12.43 6.24 11.92
C ASN A 128 12.20 4.79 11.49
N VAL A 129 13.02 4.28 10.56
CA VAL A 129 12.94 2.88 10.10
C VAL A 129 13.25 1.91 11.24
N LYS A 130 14.28 2.21 12.04
CA LYS A 130 14.68 1.40 13.22
C LYS A 130 13.56 1.34 14.26
N GLU A 131 12.99 2.51 14.61
CA GLU A 131 11.88 2.59 15.55
C GLU A 131 10.64 1.84 15.04
N ALA A 132 10.35 1.95 13.74
CA ALA A 132 9.26 1.22 13.11
C ALA A 132 9.47 -0.29 13.15
N ALA A 133 10.66 -0.78 12.81
CA ALA A 133 11.00 -2.21 12.88
C ALA A 133 10.83 -2.76 14.30
N GLN A 134 11.23 -1.99 15.32
CA GLN A 134 11.05 -2.33 16.73
C GLN A 134 9.56 -2.32 17.13
N ARG A 135 8.82 -1.28 16.74
CA ARG A 135 7.37 -1.16 16.99
C ARG A 135 6.60 -2.32 16.38
N PHE A 136 6.93 -2.71 15.16
CA PHE A 136 6.34 -3.87 14.50
C PHE A 136 6.90 -5.20 15.00
N LYS A 137 7.94 -5.21 15.85
CA LYS A 137 8.56 -6.43 16.38
C LYS A 137 8.94 -7.40 15.27
N LEU A 138 9.64 -6.91 14.25
CA LEU A 138 10.09 -7.74 13.13
C LEU A 138 11.20 -8.70 13.64
N PRO A 139 11.02 -10.03 13.53
CA PRO A 139 11.97 -11.00 14.11
C PRO A 139 13.14 -11.36 13.18
N TRP A 140 13.21 -10.72 12.02
CA TRP A 140 14.23 -10.95 10.98
C TRP A 140 15.11 -9.72 10.77
N PRO A 141 16.28 -9.88 10.12
CA PRO A 141 17.15 -8.78 9.73
C PRO A 141 16.43 -7.75 8.86
N VAL A 142 16.67 -6.49 9.17
CA VAL A 142 16.13 -5.35 8.40
C VAL A 142 17.27 -4.52 7.85
N VAL A 143 17.16 -4.15 6.58
CA VAL A 143 18.06 -3.25 5.89
C VAL A 143 17.33 -2.03 5.38
N ALA A 144 17.88 -0.83 5.66
CA ALA A 144 17.38 0.41 5.11
C ALA A 144 18.13 0.76 3.82
N ASP A 145 17.44 0.74 2.69
CA ASP A 145 17.97 1.04 1.35
C ASP A 145 17.80 2.53 1.03
N GLN A 146 18.54 3.38 1.71
CA GLN A 146 18.43 4.84 1.65
C GLN A 146 18.61 5.42 0.22
N LYS A 147 19.31 4.70 -0.66
CA LYS A 147 19.62 5.15 -2.03
C LYS A 147 18.81 4.42 -3.10
N GLY A 148 17.99 3.47 -2.72
CA GLY A 148 17.25 2.62 -3.64
C GLY A 148 18.16 1.75 -4.52
N THR A 149 19.35 1.38 -4.03
CA THR A 149 20.30 0.57 -4.79
C THR A 149 19.85 -0.88 -4.85
N THR A 150 19.36 -1.43 -3.74
CA THR A 150 18.76 -2.77 -3.70
C THR A 150 17.41 -2.78 -4.42
N TRP A 151 16.56 -1.76 -4.19
CA TRP A 151 15.30 -1.56 -4.88
C TRP A 151 15.46 -1.65 -6.41
N LYS A 152 16.39 -0.89 -6.96
CA LYS A 152 16.68 -0.90 -8.41
C LYS A 152 17.25 -2.23 -8.89
N ALA A 153 18.12 -2.86 -8.10
CA ALA A 153 18.73 -4.15 -8.46
C ALA A 153 17.68 -5.27 -8.57
N TYR A 154 16.70 -5.29 -7.66
CA TYR A 154 15.58 -6.22 -7.67
C TYR A 154 14.48 -5.82 -8.65
N GLN A 155 14.54 -4.62 -9.26
CA GLN A 155 13.47 -4.06 -10.08
C GLN A 155 12.14 -4.08 -9.34
N ALA A 156 12.18 -3.60 -8.09
CA ALA A 156 10.98 -3.49 -7.28
C ALA A 156 10.14 -2.29 -7.74
N ASP A 157 8.82 -2.45 -7.77
CA ASP A 157 7.86 -1.51 -8.37
C ASP A 157 6.92 -0.85 -7.33
N GLY A 158 6.84 -1.37 -6.11
CA GLY A 158 5.98 -0.84 -5.04
C GLY A 158 6.04 -1.66 -3.76
N TRP A 159 5.11 -1.43 -2.84
CA TRP A 159 5.06 -2.05 -1.52
C TRP A 159 3.67 -2.66 -1.21
N PRO A 160 3.63 -3.82 -0.51
CA PRO A 160 4.75 -4.74 -0.30
C PRO A 160 5.14 -5.44 -1.61
N GLU A 161 6.42 -5.84 -1.74
CA GLU A 161 6.85 -6.68 -2.83
C GLU A 161 7.81 -7.75 -2.34
N ARG A 162 7.48 -9.01 -2.61
CA ARG A 162 8.14 -10.17 -2.02
C ARG A 162 8.83 -11.02 -3.08
N PHE A 163 10.11 -11.29 -2.88
CA PHE A 163 10.93 -12.12 -3.76
C PHE A 163 11.36 -13.38 -3.03
N LEU A 164 10.90 -14.54 -3.48
CA LEU A 164 11.29 -15.83 -2.94
C LEU A 164 12.49 -16.38 -3.67
N ILE A 165 13.54 -16.72 -2.92
CA ILE A 165 14.84 -17.15 -3.41
C ILE A 165 15.09 -18.59 -2.95
N ASP A 166 15.48 -19.47 -3.88
CA ASP A 166 15.80 -20.87 -3.61
C ASP A 166 17.17 -21.02 -2.92
N SER A 167 17.49 -22.24 -2.44
CA SER A 167 18.75 -22.57 -1.81
C SER A 167 19.98 -22.40 -2.71
N LYS A 168 19.78 -22.21 -4.01
CA LYS A 168 20.85 -21.91 -4.99
C LYS A 168 20.98 -20.42 -5.24
N GLY A 169 20.19 -19.57 -4.56
CA GLY A 169 20.21 -18.11 -4.70
C GLY A 169 19.55 -17.60 -5.95
N LYS A 170 18.53 -18.27 -6.46
CA LYS A 170 17.74 -17.83 -7.60
C LYS A 170 16.38 -17.37 -7.13
N ILE A 171 15.92 -16.21 -7.63
CA ILE A 171 14.52 -15.79 -7.48
C ILE A 171 13.67 -16.79 -8.26
N VAL A 172 12.69 -17.37 -7.60
CA VAL A 172 11.79 -18.38 -8.17
C VAL A 172 10.32 -17.98 -8.12
N MET A 173 10.02 -16.90 -7.39
CA MET A 173 8.68 -16.31 -7.32
C MET A 173 8.80 -14.84 -6.90
N LYS A 174 8.00 -13.97 -7.52
CA LYS A 174 7.82 -12.58 -7.17
C LYS A 174 6.32 -12.33 -6.94
N VAL A 175 5.97 -11.63 -5.88
CA VAL A 175 4.59 -11.21 -5.58
C VAL A 175 4.59 -9.73 -5.29
N PHE A 176 3.82 -8.98 -6.09
CA PHE A 176 3.57 -7.57 -5.90
C PHE A 176 2.23 -7.35 -5.20
N GLY A 177 2.21 -6.52 -4.16
CA GLY A 177 1.02 -6.23 -3.36
C GLY A 177 0.69 -7.32 -2.33
N GLU A 178 -0.45 -7.14 -1.65
CA GLU A 178 -0.98 -8.08 -0.67
C GLU A 178 -1.57 -9.33 -1.36
N GLY A 179 -1.71 -10.43 -0.60
CA GLY A 179 -2.34 -11.66 -1.07
C GLY A 179 -1.37 -12.66 -1.70
N ASN A 180 -1.91 -13.63 -2.43
CA ASN A 180 -1.19 -14.83 -2.93
C ASN A 180 -0.46 -15.60 -1.83
N ASN A 181 -0.92 -15.49 -0.59
CA ASN A 181 -0.26 -16.03 0.60
C ASN A 181 -0.19 -17.55 0.58
N LEU A 182 -1.30 -18.22 0.22
CA LEU A 182 -1.33 -19.68 0.08
C LEU A 182 -0.34 -20.17 -0.97
N GLN A 183 -0.23 -19.49 -2.10
CA GLN A 183 0.69 -19.86 -3.18
C GLN A 183 2.15 -19.64 -2.74
N MET A 184 2.45 -18.50 -2.08
CA MET A 184 3.78 -18.22 -1.54
C MET A 184 4.17 -19.25 -0.47
N GLU A 185 3.31 -19.52 0.50
CA GLU A 185 3.57 -20.50 1.56
C GLU A 185 3.76 -21.92 1.00
N THR A 186 2.94 -22.32 0.01
CA THR A 186 3.10 -23.59 -0.67
C THR A 186 4.48 -23.69 -1.32
N LYS A 187 4.92 -22.61 -2.00
CA LYS A 187 6.23 -22.58 -2.65
C LYS A 187 7.38 -22.61 -1.65
N ILE A 188 7.28 -21.93 -0.53
CA ILE A 188 8.25 -22.01 0.57
C ILE A 188 8.41 -23.47 1.03
N ARG A 189 7.29 -24.16 1.31
CA ARG A 189 7.33 -25.57 1.73
C ARG A 189 7.95 -26.50 0.68
N GLU A 190 7.60 -26.34 -0.59
CA GLU A 190 8.17 -27.13 -1.69
C GLU A 190 9.69 -27.00 -1.75
N LEU A 191 10.21 -25.77 -1.62
CA LEU A 191 11.65 -25.51 -1.67
C LEU A 191 12.37 -26.11 -0.45
N LEU A 192 11.79 -25.97 0.74
CA LEU A 192 12.34 -26.52 1.98
C LEU A 192 12.30 -28.04 2.00
N ALA A 193 11.27 -28.68 1.42
CA ALA A 193 11.09 -30.13 1.39
C ALA A 193 12.24 -30.87 0.66
N VAL A 194 13.01 -30.18 -0.16
CA VAL A 194 14.20 -30.75 -0.83
C VAL A 194 15.23 -31.23 0.20
N ALA A 195 15.46 -30.47 1.28
CA ALA A 195 16.37 -30.81 2.35
C ALA A 195 15.65 -31.39 3.59
N HIS A 196 14.40 -31.00 3.81
CA HIS A 196 13.57 -31.28 4.99
C HIS A 196 12.20 -31.83 4.58
N PRO A 197 12.08 -33.08 4.08
CA PRO A 197 10.80 -33.65 3.60
C PRO A 197 9.68 -33.60 4.66
N GLU A 198 10.02 -33.64 5.95
CA GLU A 198 9.08 -33.55 7.06
C GLU A 198 8.31 -32.23 7.11
N VAL A 199 8.82 -31.15 6.49
CA VAL A 199 8.14 -29.84 6.45
C VAL A 199 6.79 -29.92 5.74
N MET A 200 6.58 -30.91 4.87
CA MET A 200 5.31 -31.14 4.20
C MET A 200 4.17 -31.53 5.17
N LYS A 201 4.50 -31.92 6.41
CA LYS A 201 3.51 -32.17 7.48
C LYS A 201 3.09 -30.90 8.24
N VAL A 202 3.81 -29.80 8.07
CA VAL A 202 3.44 -28.51 8.67
C VAL A 202 2.18 -28.02 7.96
N ALA A 203 1.13 -27.68 8.72
CA ALA A 203 -0.11 -27.18 8.14
C ALA A 203 0.12 -25.83 7.48
N LEU A 204 -0.48 -25.61 6.31
CA LEU A 204 -0.57 -24.30 5.68
C LEU A 204 -1.46 -23.37 6.52
N ASP A 205 -1.24 -22.08 6.40
CA ASP A 205 -2.18 -21.09 6.91
C ASP A 205 -3.51 -21.21 6.16
N PRO A 206 -4.64 -20.90 6.81
CA PRO A 206 -5.92 -20.83 6.12
C PRO A 206 -5.84 -19.84 4.96
N ALA A 207 -6.55 -20.13 3.87
CA ALA A 207 -6.65 -19.25 2.70
C ALA A 207 -7.57 -18.03 2.98
N GLU A 208 -7.50 -17.44 4.18
CA GLU A 208 -8.32 -16.30 4.60
C GLU A 208 -7.89 -14.98 3.95
N ASP A 209 -6.72 -15.00 3.30
CA ASP A 209 -6.04 -13.80 2.81
C ASP A 209 -6.31 -13.54 1.31
N GLU A 210 -7.29 -14.20 0.71
CA GLU A 210 -7.61 -13.97 -0.70
C GLU A 210 -8.68 -12.87 -0.84
N PHE A 211 -8.48 -12.02 -1.85
CA PHE A 211 -9.45 -10.99 -2.24
C PHE A 211 -10.83 -11.62 -2.47
N LYS A 212 -11.82 -11.13 -1.74
CA LYS A 212 -13.22 -11.56 -1.89
C LYS A 212 -13.95 -10.55 -2.75
N PRO A 213 -14.55 -10.97 -3.88
CA PRO A 213 -15.26 -10.07 -4.81
C PRO A 213 -16.38 -9.25 -4.15
N GLU A 214 -17.01 -9.78 -3.10
CA GLU A 214 -18.07 -9.10 -2.34
C GLU A 214 -17.59 -7.90 -1.53
N CYS A 215 -16.29 -7.68 -1.44
CA CYS A 215 -15.72 -6.61 -0.65
C CYS A 215 -15.77 -5.22 -1.31
N GLY A 216 -16.30 -5.08 -2.48
CA GLY A 216 -16.39 -3.80 -3.17
C GLY A 216 -15.03 -3.10 -3.43
N ASN A 217 -15.04 -2.13 -4.29
CA ASN A 217 -13.86 -1.29 -4.54
C ASN A 217 -13.82 -0.16 -3.51
N THR A 218 -12.68 0.03 -2.85
CA THR A 218 -12.44 1.20 -2.00
C THR A 218 -12.05 2.41 -2.84
N THR A 219 -12.17 3.60 -2.24
CA THR A 219 -11.44 4.77 -2.74
C THR A 219 -9.97 4.41 -2.94
N GLN A 220 -9.39 4.91 -4.01
CA GLN A 220 -7.96 4.71 -4.27
C GLN A 220 -7.11 5.56 -3.34
N GLU A 221 -5.91 5.09 -3.03
CA GLU A 221 -4.96 5.83 -2.23
C GLU A 221 -4.73 7.23 -2.80
N THR A 222 -4.73 8.21 -1.90
CA THR A 222 -4.71 9.63 -2.23
C THR A 222 -3.46 10.27 -1.66
N TYR A 223 -2.64 10.84 -2.52
CA TYR A 223 -1.40 11.53 -2.15
C TYR A 223 -1.57 13.03 -2.22
N VAL A 224 -0.87 13.75 -1.34
CA VAL A 224 -0.76 15.21 -1.38
C VAL A 224 0.71 15.62 -1.50
N GLY A 225 0.97 16.83 -2.03
CA GLY A 225 2.32 17.28 -2.34
C GLY A 225 2.66 17.24 -3.82
N GLU A 226 3.74 17.92 -4.22
CA GLU A 226 4.05 18.16 -5.64
C GLU A 226 4.39 16.88 -6.42
N ILE A 227 5.20 15.98 -5.82
CA ILE A 227 5.72 14.79 -6.52
C ILE A 227 4.68 13.68 -6.59
N HIS A 228 3.93 13.48 -5.51
CA HIS A 228 2.98 12.37 -5.40
C HIS A 228 1.54 12.78 -5.63
N GLY A 229 1.27 14.10 -5.74
CA GLY A 229 -0.06 14.64 -5.98
C GLY A 229 -0.65 14.23 -7.32
N ARG A 230 -0.87 12.94 -7.52
CA ARG A 230 -1.55 12.41 -8.70
C ARG A 230 -3.04 12.69 -8.62
N GLY A 231 -3.43 13.93 -8.91
CA GLY A 231 -4.82 14.28 -9.21
C GLY A 231 -5.79 14.31 -8.04
N SER A 232 -5.31 14.28 -6.81
CA SER A 232 -6.18 14.14 -5.65
C SER A 232 -6.39 15.41 -4.85
N VAL A 233 -5.63 16.47 -5.10
CA VAL A 233 -5.86 17.78 -4.49
C VAL A 233 -6.39 18.70 -5.57
N GLU A 234 -7.71 18.98 -5.54
CA GLU A 234 -8.37 19.80 -6.57
C GLU A 234 -7.76 21.18 -6.70
N ASP A 235 -7.26 21.74 -5.58
CA ASP A 235 -6.75 23.11 -5.51
C ASP A 235 -5.22 23.24 -5.73
N MET A 236 -4.48 22.14 -5.90
CA MET A 236 -3.02 22.19 -6.07
C MET A 236 -2.55 22.53 -7.48
N ASN A 237 -3.46 22.68 -8.46
CA ASN A 237 -3.12 23.00 -9.83
C ASN A 237 -2.40 24.37 -9.93
N GLY A 238 -1.10 24.32 -10.24
CA GLY A 238 -0.27 25.51 -10.43
C GLY A 238 0.53 25.96 -9.19
N HIS A 239 0.43 25.25 -8.07
CA HIS A 239 1.25 25.48 -6.90
C HIS A 239 2.45 24.53 -6.81
N HIS A 240 3.58 25.04 -6.26
CA HIS A 240 4.86 24.32 -6.22
C HIS A 240 5.43 24.18 -4.81
N ALA A 241 6.31 23.21 -4.62
CA ALA A 241 6.99 23.00 -3.35
C ALA A 241 7.73 24.26 -2.90
N GLY A 242 7.53 24.60 -1.62
CA GLY A 242 8.05 25.82 -0.98
C GLY A 242 7.04 26.95 -0.87
N GLU A 243 5.96 26.95 -1.64
CA GLU A 243 4.92 27.97 -1.57
C GLU A 243 4.05 27.81 -0.32
N GLU A 244 3.63 28.94 0.25
CA GLU A 244 2.57 29.02 1.26
C GLU A 244 1.31 29.55 0.61
N VAL A 245 0.22 28.79 0.72
CA VAL A 245 -1.06 29.08 0.05
C VAL A 245 -2.16 29.14 1.09
N ASP A 246 -3.04 30.15 0.97
CA ASP A 246 -4.28 30.25 1.73
C ASP A 246 -5.41 29.64 0.89
N PHE A 247 -5.81 28.41 1.22
CA PHE A 247 -6.88 27.71 0.54
C PHE A 247 -8.26 28.16 1.04
N MET A 248 -9.19 28.27 0.12
CA MET A 248 -10.58 28.65 0.42
C MET A 248 -11.33 27.49 1.07
N PRO A 249 -12.44 27.75 1.77
CA PRO A 249 -13.28 26.67 2.29
C PRO A 249 -13.71 25.68 1.21
N PRO A 250 -13.75 24.37 1.54
CA PRO A 250 -14.04 23.32 0.60
C PRO A 250 -15.46 23.38 0.03
N HIS A 251 -15.62 22.84 -1.17
CA HIS A 251 -16.90 22.83 -1.91
C HIS A 251 -17.59 21.48 -1.91
N SER A 252 -17.15 20.48 -1.14
CA SER A 252 -17.56 19.09 -1.18
C SER A 252 -16.72 18.27 -2.17
N PRO A 253 -15.61 17.70 -1.70
CA PRO A 253 -14.69 16.95 -2.55
C PRO A 253 -15.36 15.78 -3.26
N ALA A 254 -14.89 15.48 -4.45
CA ALA A 254 -15.18 14.22 -5.14
C ALA A 254 -14.59 13.06 -4.34
N ASP A 255 -15.00 11.83 -4.66
CA ASP A 255 -14.43 10.64 -4.00
C ASP A 255 -12.92 10.55 -4.24
N GLY A 256 -12.16 10.46 -3.14
CA GLY A 256 -10.69 10.44 -3.15
C GLY A 256 -10.02 11.80 -3.37
N ALA A 257 -10.76 12.88 -3.65
CA ALA A 257 -10.18 14.22 -3.72
C ALA A 257 -9.96 14.78 -2.31
N VAL A 258 -8.81 15.42 -2.10
CA VAL A 258 -8.51 16.16 -0.87
C VAL A 258 -8.70 17.64 -1.13
N GLU A 259 -9.53 18.30 -0.34
CA GLU A 259 -9.64 19.75 -0.31
C GLU A 259 -8.96 20.31 0.95
N LEU A 260 -8.11 21.31 0.75
CA LEU A 260 -7.43 22.00 1.84
C LEU A 260 -8.18 23.30 2.18
N VAL A 261 -8.15 23.70 3.46
CA VAL A 261 -8.68 24.96 3.91
C VAL A 261 -7.64 25.66 4.79
N GLY A 262 -7.61 27.01 4.75
CA GLY A 262 -6.65 27.80 5.50
C GLY A 262 -5.24 27.69 4.94
N ARG A 263 -4.24 28.02 5.74
CA ARG A 263 -2.88 28.23 5.26
C ARG A 263 -2.01 26.99 5.37
N TRP A 264 -1.49 26.56 4.22
CA TRP A 264 -0.61 25.40 4.08
C TRP A 264 0.66 25.74 3.30
N LYS A 265 1.76 25.12 3.67
CA LYS A 265 3.00 25.12 2.89
C LYS A 265 3.07 23.86 2.06
N ILE A 266 3.22 24.01 0.75
CA ILE A 266 3.36 22.90 -0.18
C ILE A 266 4.75 22.30 -0.03
N GLY A 267 4.83 20.98 0.13
CA GLY A 267 6.07 20.20 0.12
C GLY A 267 6.16 19.33 -1.12
N SER A 268 7.29 18.67 -1.30
CA SER A 268 7.47 17.70 -2.39
C SER A 268 6.56 16.47 -2.24
N ASP A 269 6.43 15.95 -1.02
CA ASP A 269 5.73 14.72 -0.69
C ASP A 269 4.63 14.89 0.38
N GLY A 270 4.15 16.11 0.58
CA GLY A 270 3.10 16.41 1.54
C GLY A 270 2.84 17.91 1.67
N VAL A 271 1.86 18.28 2.48
CA VAL A 271 1.51 19.66 2.79
C VAL A 271 1.59 19.88 4.29
N THR A 272 2.16 21.02 4.72
CA THR A 272 2.37 21.32 6.14
C THR A 272 1.49 22.50 6.59
N SER A 273 0.73 22.33 7.67
CA SER A 273 -0.08 23.40 8.27
C SER A 273 0.80 24.54 8.76
N VAL A 274 0.48 25.80 8.40
CA VAL A 274 1.28 27.00 8.76
C VAL A 274 0.65 27.78 9.89
N GLY A 275 -0.65 27.69 10.10
CA GLY A 275 -1.36 28.49 11.09
C GLY A 275 -2.57 27.81 11.69
N LYS A 276 -3.32 28.58 12.50
CA LYS A 276 -4.63 28.16 12.98
C LYS A 276 -5.64 28.21 11.83
N GLY A 277 -6.63 27.30 11.88
CA GLY A 277 -7.69 27.21 10.88
C GLY A 277 -7.27 26.48 9.60
N ALA A 278 -6.10 25.84 9.58
CA ALA A 278 -5.78 24.86 8.57
C ALA A 278 -6.67 23.62 8.74
N GLY A 279 -7.13 23.05 7.64
CA GLY A 279 -7.92 21.81 7.62
C GLY A 279 -7.72 21.06 6.32
N ALA A 280 -7.99 19.77 6.34
CA ALA A 280 -8.00 18.92 5.16
C ALA A 280 -9.26 18.07 5.18
N GLU A 281 -10.00 18.05 4.07
CA GLU A 281 -11.21 17.25 3.90
C GLU A 281 -11.04 16.26 2.78
N VAL A 282 -11.54 15.04 2.98
CA VAL A 282 -11.55 14.02 1.96
C VAL A 282 -12.83 13.21 2.03
N ARG A 283 -13.47 13.02 0.88
CA ARG A 283 -14.59 12.09 0.73
C ARG A 283 -14.05 10.74 0.33
N TYR A 284 -14.53 9.69 0.98
CA TYR A 284 -14.10 8.33 0.71
C TYR A 284 -15.25 7.33 0.83
N HIS A 285 -15.05 6.14 0.28
CA HIS A 285 -15.87 4.95 0.53
C HIS A 285 -14.97 3.76 0.86
N ALA A 286 -15.06 3.30 2.09
CA ALA A 286 -14.26 2.20 2.64
C ALA A 286 -14.80 1.74 3.99
N ARG A 287 -14.20 0.71 4.58
CA ARG A 287 -14.42 0.32 5.99
C ARG A 287 -13.32 0.85 6.90
N SER A 288 -12.12 1.04 6.39
CA SER A 288 -11.02 1.63 7.15
C SER A 288 -10.34 2.73 6.37
N MET A 289 -9.79 3.69 7.11
CA MET A 289 -9.02 4.81 6.56
C MET A 289 -7.83 5.11 7.45
N TYR A 290 -6.71 5.36 6.80
CA TYR A 290 -5.46 5.75 7.44
C TYR A 290 -4.96 7.05 6.82
N ALA A 291 -4.24 7.86 7.61
CA ALA A 291 -3.51 9.01 7.10
C ALA A 291 -2.04 8.89 7.44
N VAL A 292 -1.16 9.12 6.48
CA VAL A 292 0.26 9.29 6.74
C VAL A 292 0.48 10.73 7.14
N LEU A 293 0.81 10.91 8.43
CA LEU A 293 1.05 12.21 9.06
C LEU A 293 2.46 12.27 9.62
N SER A 294 3.05 13.45 9.59
CA SER A 294 4.33 13.73 10.25
C SER A 294 4.36 15.13 10.84
N LEU A 295 5.50 15.52 11.39
CA LEU A 295 5.70 16.83 12.02
C LEU A 295 6.84 17.59 11.36
N THR A 296 6.61 18.87 11.09
CA THR A 296 7.62 19.79 10.60
C THR A 296 7.71 21.01 11.53
N GLY A 297 8.82 21.08 12.29
CA GLY A 297 9.05 22.18 13.22
C GLY A 297 8.22 22.15 14.52
N ALA A 298 7.42 21.11 14.72
CA ALA A 298 6.65 20.87 15.94
C ALA A 298 7.05 19.53 16.57
N LYS A 299 6.87 19.38 17.89
CA LYS A 299 7.08 18.10 18.59
C LYS A 299 5.79 17.29 18.75
N GLN A 300 4.67 17.96 18.68
CA GLN A 300 3.33 17.39 18.81
C GLN A 300 2.33 18.34 18.19
N VAL A 301 1.34 17.81 17.48
CA VAL A 301 0.16 18.54 17.01
C VAL A 301 -1.08 17.72 17.32
N ARG A 302 -2.04 18.35 18.01
CA ARG A 302 -3.38 17.80 18.15
C ARG A 302 -4.15 18.07 16.88
N VAL A 303 -4.82 17.03 16.34
CA VAL A 303 -5.67 17.09 15.14
C VAL A 303 -7.08 16.68 15.51
N ASN A 304 -8.03 17.58 15.45
CA ASN A 304 -9.43 17.27 15.69
C ASN A 304 -10.04 16.57 14.47
N LEU A 305 -10.90 15.58 14.69
CA LEU A 305 -11.50 14.76 13.66
C LEU A 305 -13.01 14.92 13.62
N PHE A 306 -13.52 15.17 12.41
CA PHE A 306 -14.96 15.25 12.15
C PHE A 306 -15.34 14.26 11.05
N GLN A 307 -16.56 13.74 11.13
CA GLN A 307 -17.18 12.90 10.11
C GLN A 307 -18.50 13.52 9.71
N ASP A 308 -18.70 13.78 8.43
CA ASP A 308 -19.91 14.41 7.86
C ASP A 308 -20.29 15.74 8.56
N GLY A 309 -19.28 16.53 8.94
CA GLY A 309 -19.46 17.83 9.61
C GLY A 309 -19.79 17.76 11.10
N ALA A 310 -19.81 16.57 11.70
CA ALA A 310 -20.02 16.36 13.15
C ALA A 310 -18.78 15.70 13.78
N PRO A 311 -18.59 15.79 15.12
CA PRO A 311 -17.53 15.04 15.78
C PRO A 311 -17.60 13.54 15.43
N MET A 312 -16.46 12.94 15.09
CA MET A 312 -16.40 11.53 14.68
C MET A 312 -17.02 10.60 15.74
N PRO A 313 -17.92 9.68 15.34
CA PRO A 313 -18.51 8.70 16.24
C PRO A 313 -17.47 7.72 16.80
N LYS A 314 -17.65 7.28 18.06
CA LYS A 314 -16.74 6.30 18.69
C LYS A 314 -16.74 4.95 17.97
N ASP A 315 -17.89 4.54 17.44
CA ASP A 315 -18.06 3.24 16.77
C ASP A 315 -17.34 3.17 15.42
N ASP A 316 -17.04 4.32 14.81
CA ASP A 316 -16.30 4.43 13.54
C ASP A 316 -14.82 4.78 13.75
N ALA A 317 -14.40 5.02 14.99
CA ALA A 317 -13.04 5.49 15.27
C ALA A 317 -12.00 4.37 15.13
N GLY A 318 -10.92 4.67 14.42
CA GLY A 318 -9.72 3.83 14.34
C GLY A 318 -8.92 3.83 15.65
N ALA A 319 -7.96 2.94 15.76
CA ALA A 319 -7.24 2.67 17.01
C ALA A 319 -6.41 3.86 17.54
N ASP A 320 -6.02 4.80 16.68
CA ASP A 320 -5.24 5.98 17.08
C ASP A 320 -6.12 7.15 17.57
N VAL A 321 -7.42 7.07 17.37
CA VAL A 321 -8.36 8.14 17.72
C VAL A 321 -8.65 8.15 19.21
N LYS A 322 -8.46 9.30 19.81
CA LYS A 322 -8.75 9.59 21.21
C LYS A 322 -9.99 10.46 21.34
N PHE A 323 -10.59 10.48 22.51
CA PHE A 323 -11.79 11.26 22.81
C PHE A 323 -11.65 12.04 24.11
N ASP A 324 -12.10 13.30 24.08
CA ASP A 324 -12.28 14.13 25.27
C ASP A 324 -13.60 14.94 25.18
N ALA A 325 -13.74 15.95 26.04
CA ALA A 325 -14.95 16.80 26.06
C ALA A 325 -15.15 17.62 24.77
N LYS A 326 -14.10 17.81 23.96
CA LYS A 326 -14.17 18.53 22.68
C LYS A 326 -14.49 17.62 21.50
N GLY A 327 -14.43 16.30 21.67
CA GLY A 327 -14.69 15.31 20.61
C GLY A 327 -13.51 14.39 20.32
N ALA A 328 -13.48 13.87 19.09
CA ALA A 328 -12.47 12.96 18.58
C ALA A 328 -11.21 13.72 18.15
N TYR A 329 -10.02 13.16 18.42
CA TYR A 329 -8.77 13.76 18.03
C TYR A 329 -7.64 12.73 17.91
N LEU A 330 -6.58 13.13 17.19
CA LEU A 330 -5.26 12.47 17.20
C LEU A 330 -4.25 13.32 17.98
N ASP A 331 -3.30 12.65 18.64
CA ASP A 331 -2.05 13.26 19.06
C ASP A 331 -0.95 12.80 18.07
N VAL A 332 -0.58 13.67 17.16
CA VAL A 332 0.52 13.40 16.23
C VAL A 332 1.84 13.78 16.93
N THR A 333 2.70 12.77 17.16
CA THR A 333 3.99 12.92 17.86
C THR A 333 5.16 12.36 17.05
N GLU A 334 4.89 11.63 16.00
CA GLU A 334 5.88 10.98 15.11
C GLU A 334 5.35 10.87 13.67
N GLY A 335 6.24 10.63 12.70
CA GLY A 335 5.86 10.37 11.32
C GLY A 335 5.46 8.90 11.13
N ARG A 336 4.19 8.63 10.85
CA ARG A 336 3.67 7.28 10.56
C ARG A 336 2.27 7.30 9.96
N ALA A 337 1.79 6.12 9.58
CA ALA A 337 0.37 5.91 9.29
C ALA A 337 -0.43 5.92 10.61
N TYR A 338 -1.47 6.74 10.66
CA TYR A 338 -2.44 6.85 11.75
C TYR A 338 -3.76 6.24 11.34
N TYR A 339 -4.31 5.34 12.15
CA TYR A 339 -5.59 4.68 11.91
C TYR A 339 -6.75 5.57 12.32
N LEU A 340 -7.42 6.19 11.34
CA LEU A 340 -8.47 7.19 11.56
C LEU A 340 -9.86 6.57 11.71
N VAL A 341 -10.21 5.67 10.79
CA VAL A 341 -11.57 5.12 10.69
C VAL A 341 -11.56 3.60 10.67
N ARG A 342 -12.43 3.01 11.48
CA ARG A 342 -12.76 1.59 11.49
C ARG A 342 -14.27 1.43 11.51
N SER A 343 -14.92 1.49 10.38
CA SER A 343 -16.37 1.31 10.31
C SER A 343 -16.76 -0.17 10.23
N PRO A 344 -17.79 -0.59 10.95
CA PRO A 344 -18.34 -1.95 10.84
C PRO A 344 -18.97 -2.21 9.47
N LYS A 345 -19.27 -1.14 8.71
CA LYS A 345 -19.92 -1.21 7.40
C LYS A 345 -19.06 -0.53 6.33
N PHE A 346 -19.16 -1.03 5.11
CA PHE A 346 -18.64 -0.35 3.94
C PHE A 346 -19.57 0.82 3.60
N THR A 347 -19.09 2.05 3.83
CA THR A 347 -19.89 3.28 3.70
C THR A 347 -19.04 4.40 3.11
N ALA A 348 -19.73 5.44 2.63
CA ALA A 348 -19.10 6.67 2.16
C ALA A 348 -19.29 7.78 3.19
N HIS A 349 -18.20 8.47 3.53
CA HIS A 349 -18.19 9.60 4.47
C HIS A 349 -17.26 10.71 4.00
N LEU A 350 -17.46 11.90 4.57
CA LEU A 350 -16.53 13.02 4.50
C LEU A 350 -15.76 13.07 5.83
N ILE A 351 -14.45 12.98 5.80
CA ILE A 351 -13.57 13.16 6.97
C ILE A 351 -12.89 14.52 6.88
N SER A 352 -12.90 15.26 8.00
CA SER A 352 -12.16 16.50 8.14
C SER A 352 -11.12 16.36 9.25
N LEU A 353 -9.89 16.76 8.94
CA LEU A 353 -8.75 16.85 9.86
C LEU A 353 -8.46 18.33 10.14
N GLU A 354 -8.55 18.75 11.39
CA GLU A 354 -8.30 20.14 11.80
C GLU A 354 -7.16 20.20 12.82
N PRO A 355 -5.91 20.50 12.41
CA PRO A 355 -4.80 20.70 13.33
C PRO A 355 -5.00 21.95 14.18
N GLU A 356 -4.77 21.86 15.51
CA GLU A 356 -4.90 23.01 16.44
C GLU A 356 -3.77 24.04 16.27
N GLY A 357 -2.74 23.74 15.45
CA GLY A 357 -1.61 24.63 15.24
C GLY A 357 -0.77 24.28 14.02
N PRO A 358 0.31 25.03 13.79
CA PRO A 358 1.22 24.77 12.67
C PRO A 358 2.08 23.51 12.90
N GLY A 359 2.60 22.98 11.81
CA GLY A 359 3.60 21.91 11.80
C GLY A 359 3.07 20.49 11.62
N LEU A 360 1.76 20.31 11.41
CA LEU A 360 1.26 19.03 10.91
C LEU A 360 1.59 18.91 9.43
N THR A 361 2.25 17.84 9.02
CA THR A 361 2.43 17.47 7.61
C THR A 361 1.54 16.29 7.27
N LEU A 362 0.68 16.46 6.27
CA LEU A 362 -0.15 15.43 5.67
C LEU A 362 0.52 14.94 4.38
N HIS A 363 0.68 13.63 4.22
CA HIS A 363 1.31 13.00 3.05
C HIS A 363 0.32 12.25 2.17
N SER A 364 -0.48 11.36 2.76
CA SER A 364 -1.45 10.54 2.02
C SER A 364 -2.61 10.08 2.90
N PHE A 365 -3.66 9.59 2.20
CA PHE A 365 -4.73 8.79 2.78
C PHE A 365 -4.78 7.43 2.09
N THR A 366 -4.84 6.36 2.89
CA THR A 366 -4.99 4.99 2.41
C THR A 366 -6.28 4.39 2.95
N TYR A 367 -6.94 3.58 2.14
CA TYR A 367 -8.25 3.03 2.44
C TYR A 367 -8.25 1.52 2.38
N GLY A 368 -9.14 0.88 3.17
CA GLY A 368 -9.28 -0.57 3.17
C GLY A 368 -10.73 -0.98 3.40
N ASN A 369 -11.07 -2.19 2.97
CA ASN A 369 -12.40 -2.74 3.17
C ASN A 369 -12.46 -3.80 4.27
N ASN A 370 -11.33 -4.16 4.86
CA ASN A 370 -11.17 -5.16 5.95
C ASN A 370 -11.84 -6.51 5.66
N CYS A 371 -12.12 -6.79 4.39
CA CYS A 371 -12.65 -8.08 3.99
C CYS A 371 -11.58 -9.15 3.91
N GLN A 372 -10.33 -8.74 3.79
CA GLN A 372 -9.21 -9.65 3.59
C GLN A 372 -8.56 -10.05 4.90
N LEU A 373 -8.52 -9.14 5.86
CA LEU A 373 -7.99 -9.42 7.19
C LEU A 373 -8.75 -8.56 8.21
N GLU A 374 -9.14 -9.15 9.32
CA GLU A 374 -9.43 -8.34 10.49
C GLU A 374 -8.16 -7.56 10.83
N ASP A 375 -8.27 -6.24 11.01
CA ASP A 375 -7.18 -5.41 11.53
C ASP A 375 -6.73 -6.02 12.86
N ARG A 376 -5.71 -6.84 12.81
CA ARG A 376 -4.99 -7.29 13.99
C ARG A 376 -3.77 -6.39 14.11
N PRO A 377 -3.73 -5.55 15.14
CA PRO A 377 -2.57 -4.69 15.39
C PRO A 377 -1.31 -5.51 15.64
#